data_2d490567318b1e3c16dc75c3b2f35056
#
_entry.id   2d490567318b1e3c16dc75c3b2f35056
#
_cell.length_a   1.000
_cell.length_b   1.000
_cell.length_c   1.000
_cell.angle_alpha   90.00
_cell.angle_beta   90.00
_cell.angle_gamma   90.00
#
_symmetry.space_group_name_H-M   'P 1'
#
loop_
_entity.id
_entity.type
_entity.pdbx_description
1 polymer ?
#
loop_
_entity_poly.entity_id
_entity_poly.type
_entity_poly.pdbx_seq_one_letter_code
_entity_poly.pdbx_strand_id
1 'polypeptide(L)'
;LVGLISRLDRAALAIYCQTWGRLVLAEKALAAKQKQARDGGLDEAEAVFTQQTPTGFVRESALFRVIGKLQQDCDRYLASFGMSPSSRSRVKASVKRHGDPLEEAQREAWNNL
;
A
#
# COMPACT_ATOMS: atom_id res chain seq x y z
N LEU A 1 -13.94 3.68 -15.36
CA LEU A 1 -12.88 4.24 -14.51
C LEU A 1 -12.33 5.53 -15.08
N VAL A 2 -12.17 5.58 -16.40
CA VAL A 2 -11.56 6.72 -17.09
C VAL A 2 -12.38 8.00 -16.89
N GLY A 3 -13.70 7.92 -16.87
CA GLY A 3 -14.58 9.06 -16.66
C GLY A 3 -14.72 9.53 -15.21
N LEU A 4 -14.16 8.78 -14.25
CA LEU A 4 -14.27 9.07 -12.84
C LEU A 4 -13.07 9.84 -12.27
N ILE A 5 -12.01 10.03 -13.06
CA ILE A 5 -10.81 10.71 -12.59
C ILE A 5 -10.98 12.22 -12.75
N SER A 6 -11.45 12.85 -11.68
CA SER A 6 -11.53 14.30 -11.55
C SER A 6 -10.17 14.90 -11.17
N ARG A 7 -10.09 16.26 -11.10
CA ARG A 7 -8.89 16.94 -10.61
C ARG A 7 -8.56 16.55 -9.16
N LEU A 8 -9.58 16.37 -8.32
CA LEU A 8 -9.42 15.90 -6.94
C LEU A 8 -8.84 14.49 -6.89
N ASP A 9 -9.31 13.62 -7.80
CA ASP A 9 -8.81 12.24 -7.87
C ASP A 9 -7.35 12.21 -8.35
N ARG A 10 -6.98 13.11 -9.24
CA ARG A 10 -5.58 13.25 -9.68
C ARG A 10 -4.67 13.66 -8.53
N ALA A 11 -5.12 14.61 -7.70
CA ALA A 11 -4.36 15.03 -6.54
C ALA A 11 -4.21 13.89 -5.53
N ALA A 12 -5.29 13.16 -5.26
CA ALA A 12 -5.28 12.00 -4.39
C ALA A 12 -4.37 10.90 -4.93
N LEU A 13 -4.40 10.66 -6.23
CA LEU A 13 -3.53 9.67 -6.88
C LEU A 13 -2.06 10.09 -6.77
N ALA A 14 -1.75 11.37 -6.95
CA ALA A 14 -0.39 11.88 -6.78
C ALA A 14 0.12 11.68 -5.35
N ILE A 15 -0.72 11.93 -4.35
CA ILE A 15 -0.38 11.69 -2.94
C ILE A 15 -0.14 10.19 -2.70
N TYR A 16 -0.98 9.33 -3.26
CA TYR A 16 -0.79 7.88 -3.18
C TYR A 16 0.56 7.45 -3.77
N CYS A 17 0.88 7.93 -4.97
CA CYS A 17 2.15 7.60 -5.60
C CYS A 17 3.35 8.08 -4.78
N GLN A 18 3.26 9.26 -4.17
CA GLN A 18 4.29 9.78 -3.28
C GLN A 18 4.43 8.90 -2.03
N THR A 19 3.33 8.52 -1.43
CA THR A 19 3.31 7.63 -0.24
C THR A 19 3.90 6.27 -0.59
N TRP A 20 3.52 5.72 -1.72
CA TRP A 20 4.08 4.46 -2.23
C TRP A 20 5.60 4.57 -2.42
N GLY A 21 6.09 5.65 -3.03
CA GLY A 21 7.51 5.88 -3.21
C GLY A 21 8.27 5.94 -1.88
N ARG A 22 7.69 6.57 -0.87
CA ARG A 22 8.24 6.61 0.48
C ARG A 22 8.27 5.23 1.12
N LEU A 23 7.22 4.44 0.93
CA LEU A 23 7.17 3.06 1.42
C LEU A 23 8.27 2.22 0.80
N VAL A 24 8.47 2.32 -0.51
CA VAL A 24 9.54 1.59 -1.21
C VAL A 24 10.91 2.00 -0.66
N LEU A 25 11.13 3.29 -0.47
CA LEU A 25 12.38 3.81 0.08
C LEU A 25 12.63 3.29 1.50
N ALA A 26 11.61 3.29 2.35
CA ALA A 26 11.69 2.81 3.72
C ALA A 26 11.97 1.29 3.77
N GLU A 27 11.34 0.52 2.90
CA GLU A 27 11.57 -0.92 2.79
C GLU A 27 12.99 -1.22 2.35
N LYS A 28 13.53 -0.45 1.41
CA LYS A 28 14.94 -0.59 0.99
C LYS A 28 15.90 -0.28 2.13
N ALA A 29 15.61 0.74 2.92
CA ALA A 29 16.42 1.10 4.09
C ALA A 29 16.39 -0.03 5.14
N LEU A 30 15.22 -0.63 5.36
CA LEU A 30 15.09 -1.74 6.29
C LEU A 30 15.84 -2.98 5.81
N ALA A 31 15.75 -3.29 4.53
CA ALA A 31 16.49 -4.40 3.93
C ALA A 31 18.00 -4.20 4.04
N ALA A 32 18.49 -2.96 3.89
CA ALA A 32 19.89 -2.64 4.07
C ALA A 32 20.35 -2.86 5.52
N LYS A 33 19.54 -2.47 6.49
CA LYS A 33 19.82 -2.72 7.92
C LYS A 33 19.86 -4.22 8.21
N GLN A 34 18.92 -4.97 7.67
CA GLN A 34 18.87 -6.42 7.83
C GLN A 34 20.12 -7.09 7.26
N LYS A 35 20.53 -6.67 6.06
CA LYS A 35 21.74 -7.18 5.42
C LYS A 35 22.99 -6.87 6.24
N GLN A 36 23.12 -5.66 6.74
CA GLN A 36 24.23 -5.27 7.62
C GLN A 36 24.31 -6.15 8.86
N ALA A 37 23.18 -6.42 9.48
CA ALA A 37 23.11 -7.29 10.66
C ALA A 37 23.56 -8.72 10.30
N ARG A 38 23.10 -9.25 9.18
CA ARG A 38 23.46 -10.57 8.69
C ARG A 38 24.96 -10.67 8.43
N ASP A 39 25.52 -9.72 7.72
CA ASP A 39 26.94 -9.69 7.36
C ASP A 39 27.82 -9.52 8.59
N GLY A 40 27.35 -8.83 9.61
CA GLY A 40 28.04 -8.62 10.88
C GLY A 40 27.84 -9.72 11.91
N GLY A 41 27.10 -10.79 11.57
CA GLY A 41 26.82 -11.87 12.49
C GLY A 41 25.86 -11.51 13.63
N LEU A 42 25.09 -10.42 13.47
CA LEU A 42 24.12 -9.96 14.45
C LEU A 42 22.75 -10.60 14.20
N ASP A 43 21.87 -10.51 15.20
CA ASP A 43 20.49 -10.99 15.07
C ASP A 43 19.71 -10.08 14.13
N GLU A 44 19.26 -10.64 13.01
CA GLU A 44 18.47 -9.90 12.01
C GLU A 44 17.15 -9.40 12.55
N ALA A 45 16.45 -10.22 13.34
CA ALA A 45 15.17 -9.84 13.91
C ALA A 45 15.31 -8.67 14.87
N GLU A 46 16.32 -8.68 15.71
CA GLU A 46 16.60 -7.57 16.61
C GLU A 46 16.94 -6.29 15.84
N ALA A 47 17.73 -6.40 14.78
CA ALA A 47 18.10 -5.25 13.95
C ALA A 47 16.89 -4.64 13.24
N VAL A 48 15.94 -5.45 12.79
CA VAL A 48 14.76 -5.01 12.05
C VAL A 48 13.70 -4.41 12.99
N PHE A 49 13.41 -5.07 14.10
CA PHE A 49 12.26 -4.71 14.93
C PHE A 49 12.59 -3.80 16.10
N THR A 50 13.85 -3.70 16.48
CA THR A 50 14.25 -2.91 17.63
C THR A 50 15.32 -1.90 17.28
N GLN A 51 15.44 -0.88 18.12
CA GLN A 51 16.54 0.07 18.07
C GLN A 51 16.96 0.41 19.50
N GLN A 52 18.22 0.78 19.67
CA GLN A 52 18.77 1.19 20.94
C GLN A 52 18.83 2.73 21.00
N THR A 53 18.35 3.29 22.12
CA THR A 53 18.49 4.73 22.35
C THR A 53 19.95 5.04 22.80
N PRO A 54 20.39 6.31 22.76
CA PRO A 54 21.72 6.68 23.24
C PRO A 54 21.99 6.28 24.70
N THR A 55 20.93 6.11 25.51
CA THR A 55 21.03 5.68 26.90
C THR A 55 21.02 4.16 27.07
N GLY A 56 21.02 3.39 25.97
CA GLY A 56 21.03 1.94 26.01
C GLY A 56 19.65 1.30 26.10
N PHE A 57 18.58 2.08 26.07
CA PHE A 57 17.22 1.57 26.13
C PHE A 57 16.86 0.90 24.80
N VAL A 58 16.31 -0.32 24.85
CA VAL A 58 15.83 -1.04 23.66
C VAL A 58 14.34 -0.71 23.47
N ARG A 59 13.98 -0.30 22.27
CA ARG A 59 12.60 0.02 21.93
C ARG A 59 12.29 -0.42 20.48
N GLU A 60 11.02 -0.32 20.10
CA GLU A 60 10.60 -0.61 18.73
C GLU A 60 11.35 0.28 17.73
N SER A 61 11.76 -0.29 16.60
CA SER A 61 12.44 0.45 15.54
C SER A 61 11.52 1.54 14.97
N ALA A 62 12.02 2.78 14.95
CA ALA A 62 11.29 3.91 14.37
C ALA A 62 11.05 3.68 12.87
N LEU A 63 12.00 3.10 12.16
CA LEU A 63 11.86 2.79 10.74
C LEU A 63 10.76 1.76 10.50
N PHE A 64 10.70 0.71 11.31
CA PHE A 64 9.67 -0.32 11.23
C PHE A 64 8.27 0.28 11.48
N ARG A 65 8.16 1.19 12.45
CA ARG A 65 6.91 1.89 12.71
C ARG A 65 6.46 2.76 11.54
N VAL A 66 7.39 3.48 10.93
CA VAL A 66 7.12 4.31 9.74
C VAL A 66 6.61 3.45 8.58
N ILE A 67 7.22 2.30 8.36
CA ILE A 67 6.80 1.35 7.31
C ILE A 67 5.37 0.89 7.58
N GLY A 68 5.04 0.51 8.80
CA GLY A 68 3.69 0.09 9.17
C GLY A 68 2.65 1.17 8.89
N LYS A 69 2.96 2.41 9.24
CA LYS A 69 2.08 3.55 8.97
C LYS A 69 1.92 3.81 7.48
N LEU A 70 3.00 3.76 6.72
CA LEU A 70 2.95 3.96 5.26
C LEU A 70 2.14 2.86 4.57
N GLN A 71 2.25 1.61 5.04
CA GLN A 71 1.44 0.51 4.53
C GLN A 71 -0.05 0.75 4.79
N GLN A 72 -0.41 1.18 6.00
CA GLN A 72 -1.79 1.50 6.33
C GLN A 72 -2.33 2.65 5.47
N ASP A 73 -1.53 3.68 5.24
CA ASP A 73 -1.92 4.81 4.40
C ASP A 73 -2.13 4.36 2.95
N CYS A 74 -1.25 3.52 2.41
CA CYS A 74 -1.39 2.96 1.07
C CYS A 74 -2.66 2.12 0.95
N ASP A 75 -2.95 1.27 1.92
CA ASP A 75 -4.15 0.44 1.95
C ASP A 75 -5.42 1.30 1.96
N ARG A 76 -5.39 2.39 2.72
CA ARG A 76 -6.50 3.34 2.78
C ARG A 76 -6.75 4.01 1.44
N TYR A 77 -5.69 4.45 0.76
CA TYR A 77 -5.80 5.04 -0.58
C TYR A 77 -6.31 4.04 -1.60
N LEU A 78 -5.80 2.81 -1.57
CA LEU A 78 -6.26 1.75 -2.46
C LEU A 78 -7.74 1.45 -2.27
N ALA A 79 -8.19 1.41 -1.02
CA ALA A 79 -9.61 1.22 -0.71
C ALA A 79 -10.45 2.39 -1.23
N SER A 80 -9.96 3.64 -1.09
CA SER A 80 -10.63 4.84 -1.60
C SER A 80 -10.76 4.83 -3.12
N PHE A 81 -9.79 4.27 -3.83
CA PHE A 81 -9.85 4.14 -5.29
C PHE A 81 -10.64 2.91 -5.76
N GLY A 82 -11.23 2.13 -4.84
CA GLY A 82 -11.97 0.92 -5.18
C GLY A 82 -11.09 -0.22 -5.66
N MET A 83 -9.81 -0.22 -5.31
CA MET A 83 -8.85 -1.23 -5.76
C MET A 83 -8.65 -2.38 -4.79
N SER A 84 -9.24 -2.32 -3.59
CA SER A 84 -9.26 -3.46 -2.68
C SER A 84 -10.36 -4.45 -3.10
N PRO A 85 -10.24 -5.74 -2.75
CA PRO A 85 -11.28 -6.72 -3.10
C PRO A 85 -12.67 -6.34 -2.60
N SER A 86 -12.81 -5.85 -1.38
CA SER A 86 -14.10 -5.42 -0.83
C SER A 86 -14.65 -4.20 -1.54
N SER A 87 -13.79 -3.23 -1.89
CA SER A 87 -14.18 -2.04 -2.65
C SER A 87 -14.63 -2.40 -4.05
N ARG A 88 -13.94 -3.32 -4.72
CA ARG A 88 -14.32 -3.82 -6.04
C ARG A 88 -15.69 -4.49 -6.03
N SER A 89 -15.97 -5.29 -5.02
CA SER A 89 -17.27 -5.93 -4.83
C SER A 89 -18.38 -4.90 -4.68
N ARG A 90 -18.16 -3.84 -3.90
CA ARG A 90 -19.12 -2.76 -3.74
C ARG A 90 -19.38 -2.00 -5.03
N VAL A 91 -18.35 -1.70 -5.79
CA VAL A 91 -18.47 -1.03 -7.09
C VAL A 91 -19.27 -1.91 -8.06
N LYS A 92 -18.95 -3.20 -8.15
CA LYS A 92 -19.70 -4.17 -8.98
C LYS A 92 -21.18 -4.23 -8.60
N ALA A 93 -21.50 -4.31 -7.32
CA ALA A 93 -22.87 -4.35 -6.83
C ALA A 93 -23.63 -3.07 -7.20
N SER A 94 -23.01 -1.90 -7.07
CA SER A 94 -23.59 -0.61 -7.42
C SER A 94 -23.88 -0.52 -8.92
N VAL A 95 -22.95 -0.92 -9.78
CA VAL A 95 -23.12 -0.91 -11.24
C VAL A 95 -24.21 -1.90 -11.67
N LYS A 96 -24.27 -3.08 -11.07
CA LYS A 96 -25.32 -4.06 -11.32
C LYS A 96 -26.73 -3.51 -11.05
N ARG A 97 -26.88 -2.69 -10.01
CA ARG A 97 -28.17 -2.08 -9.67
C ARG A 97 -28.69 -1.12 -10.75
N HIS A 98 -27.80 -0.51 -11.50
CA HIS A 98 -28.13 0.47 -12.52
C HIS A 98 -28.33 -0.12 -13.90
N GLY A 99 -28.06 -1.42 -14.08
CA GLY A 99 -28.29 -2.14 -15.35
C GLY A 99 -27.51 -1.54 -16.52
N ASP A 100 -26.26 -1.18 -16.30
CA ASP A 100 -25.43 -0.53 -17.30
C ASP A 100 -25.08 -1.47 -18.45
N PRO A 101 -25.45 -1.16 -19.72
CA PRO A 101 -25.11 -1.99 -20.87
C PRO A 101 -23.62 -2.19 -21.07
N LEU A 102 -22.79 -1.23 -20.64
CA LEU A 102 -21.34 -1.34 -20.70
C LEU A 102 -20.80 -2.45 -19.80
N GLU A 103 -21.46 -2.68 -18.66
CA GLU A 103 -21.06 -3.74 -17.75
C GLU A 103 -21.33 -5.12 -18.34
N GLU A 104 -22.46 -5.29 -19.01
CA GLU A 104 -22.79 -6.54 -19.69
C GLU A 104 -21.77 -6.84 -20.79
N ALA A 105 -21.40 -5.84 -21.58
CA ALA A 105 -20.38 -5.97 -22.62
C ALA A 105 -19.01 -6.36 -22.04
N GLN A 106 -18.62 -5.74 -20.91
CA GLN A 106 -17.39 -6.08 -20.22
C GLN A 106 -17.40 -7.50 -19.65
N ARG A 107 -18.54 -7.91 -19.11
CA ARG A 107 -18.70 -9.26 -18.59
C ARG A 107 -18.60 -10.31 -19.69
N GLU A 108 -19.20 -10.07 -20.83
CA GLU A 108 -19.09 -10.95 -22.00
C GLU A 108 -17.63 -11.04 -22.47
N ALA A 109 -16.92 -9.89 -22.52
CA ALA A 109 -15.52 -9.87 -22.88
C ALA A 109 -14.66 -10.71 -21.92
N TRP A 110 -14.93 -10.64 -20.61
CA TRP A 110 -14.26 -11.47 -19.61
C TRP A 110 -14.55 -12.97 -19.80
N ASN A 111 -15.80 -13.31 -20.08
CA ASN A 111 -16.20 -14.71 -20.23
C ASN A 111 -15.65 -15.34 -21.51
N ASN A 112 -15.29 -14.53 -22.50
CA ASN A 112 -14.73 -14.99 -23.77
C ASN A 112 -13.19 -15.07 -23.75
N LEU A 113 -12.57 -14.71 -22.66
CA LEU A 113 -11.14 -14.87 -22.46
C LEU A 113 -10.82 -16.24 -21.87
#